data_161b3697f8e8877cb561c481d785f0bc
#
_entry.id   161b3697f8e8877cb561c481d785f0bc
#
_cell.length_a   1.000
_cell.length_b   1.000
_cell.length_c   1.000
_cell.angle_alpha   90.00
_cell.angle_beta   90.00
_cell.angle_gamma   90.00
#
_symmetry.space_group_name_H-M   'P 1'
#
loop_
_entity.id
_entity.type
_entity.pdbx_description
1 polymer ?
#
loop_
_entity_poly.entity_id
_entity_poly.type
_entity_poly.pdbx_seq_one_letter_code
_entity_poly.pdbx_strand_id
1 'polypeptide(L)'
;MENSNHLTESWSLSWQSVLSSQLWRLEHLYWIENKAGQLQRFSLNRAQRRLHERLWYRNDILKARQLGISTYVAMLMLDMSLFRSNFHCGIIDKTLVDGTGKIGKIELAYRSLDYVPDDPTEEDLALAELGRLIKGEIQA
;
A
#
# COMPACT_ATOMS: atom_id res chain seq x y z
N MET A 1 -20.09 -30.83 5.40
CA MET A 1 -19.51 -30.17 4.22
C MET A 1 -20.20 -28.86 3.80
N GLU A 2 -21.19 -28.39 4.53
CA GLU A 2 -21.95 -27.16 4.18
C GLU A 2 -21.50 -25.88 4.88
N ASN A 3 -20.47 -25.90 5.74
CA ASN A 3 -20.08 -24.73 6.55
C ASN A 3 -18.94 -23.88 6.00
N SER A 4 -18.31 -24.26 4.91
CA SER A 4 -17.19 -23.47 4.35
C SER A 4 -17.63 -22.29 3.45
N ASN A 5 -18.80 -22.37 2.83
CA ASN A 5 -19.29 -21.33 1.94
C ASN A 5 -19.81 -20.08 2.68
N HIS A 6 -20.43 -20.26 3.85
CA HIS A 6 -20.93 -19.14 4.65
C HIS A 6 -19.80 -18.28 5.26
N LEU A 7 -18.70 -18.91 5.62
CA LEU A 7 -17.54 -18.19 6.14
C LEU A 7 -16.86 -17.35 5.06
N THR A 8 -16.71 -17.89 3.85
CA THR A 8 -16.10 -17.17 2.71
C THR A 8 -16.94 -15.98 2.26
N GLU A 9 -18.27 -16.09 2.24
CA GLU A 9 -19.15 -14.97 1.89
C GLU A 9 -19.14 -13.86 2.96
N SER A 10 -19.15 -14.21 4.23
CA SER A 10 -19.08 -13.20 5.31
C SER A 10 -17.73 -12.48 5.34
N TRP A 11 -16.65 -13.19 5.04
CA TRP A 11 -15.32 -12.62 4.94
C TRP A 11 -15.20 -11.67 3.73
N SER A 12 -15.76 -12.04 2.59
CA SER A 12 -15.74 -11.17 1.39
C SER A 12 -16.47 -9.84 1.60
N LEU A 13 -17.62 -9.86 2.25
CA LEU A 13 -18.38 -8.66 2.60
C LEU A 13 -17.64 -7.77 3.62
N SER A 14 -16.97 -8.38 4.58
CA SER A 14 -16.13 -7.69 5.56
C SER A 14 -14.95 -6.98 4.87
N TRP A 15 -14.26 -7.67 3.98
CA TRP A 15 -13.13 -7.10 3.22
C TRP A 15 -13.53 -5.95 2.31
N GLN A 16 -14.68 -6.03 1.65
CA GLN A 16 -15.19 -4.94 0.82
C GLN A 16 -15.38 -3.65 1.63
N SER A 17 -15.91 -3.77 2.85
CA SER A 17 -16.11 -2.64 3.74
C SER A 17 -14.79 -1.94 4.13
N VAL A 18 -13.78 -2.70 4.56
CA VAL A 18 -12.49 -2.13 4.98
C VAL A 18 -11.66 -1.65 3.79
N LEU A 19 -11.72 -2.33 2.65
CA LEU A 19 -11.03 -1.94 1.43
C LEU A 19 -11.58 -0.66 0.81
N SER A 20 -12.77 -0.20 1.18
CA SER A 20 -13.30 1.09 0.74
C SER A 20 -12.56 2.28 1.35
N SER A 21 -11.88 2.11 2.47
CA SER A 21 -11.09 3.15 3.14
C SER A 21 -9.65 3.19 2.62
N GLN A 22 -9.29 4.27 1.94
CA GLN A 22 -7.91 4.50 1.49
C GLN A 22 -6.92 4.56 2.65
N LEU A 23 -7.28 5.20 3.75
CA LEU A 23 -6.43 5.29 4.93
C LEU A 23 -6.16 3.90 5.53
N TRP A 24 -7.17 3.06 5.62
CA TRP A 24 -7.01 1.69 6.10
C TRP A 24 -6.06 0.90 5.19
N ARG A 25 -6.24 0.99 3.88
CA ARG A 25 -5.35 0.32 2.91
C ARG A 25 -3.90 0.76 3.05
N LEU A 26 -3.66 2.07 3.17
CA LEU A 26 -2.32 2.62 3.35
C LEU A 26 -1.66 2.14 4.64
N GLU A 27 -2.42 1.91 5.70
CA GLU A 27 -1.88 1.50 6.99
C GLU A 27 -1.74 -0.02 7.17
N HIS A 28 -2.36 -0.84 6.32
CA HIS A 28 -2.42 -2.29 6.53
C HIS A 28 -1.88 -3.14 5.38
N LEU A 29 -1.90 -2.67 4.14
CA LEU A 29 -1.61 -3.51 2.99
C LEU A 29 -0.14 -3.52 2.56
N TYR A 30 0.60 -2.46 2.79
CA TYR A 30 1.87 -2.24 2.13
C TYR A 30 3.07 -2.49 3.04
N TRP A 31 4.11 -3.06 2.45
CA TRP A 31 5.40 -3.28 3.07
C TRP A 31 6.44 -2.37 2.45
N ILE A 32 7.31 -1.83 3.27
CA ILE A 32 8.44 -1.00 2.85
C ILE A 32 9.74 -1.54 3.46
N GLU A 33 10.84 -1.19 2.85
CA GLU A 33 12.16 -1.46 3.38
C GLU A 33 12.58 -0.35 4.34
N ASN A 34 13.01 -0.73 5.54
CA ASN A 34 13.55 0.20 6.53
C ASN A 34 15.03 0.52 6.25
N LYS A 35 15.63 1.40 7.04
CA LYS A 35 17.04 1.80 6.91
C LYS A 35 18.03 0.63 7.11
N ALA A 36 17.63 -0.43 7.76
CA ALA A 36 18.43 -1.63 7.96
C ALA A 36 18.27 -2.67 6.85
N GLY A 37 17.50 -2.37 5.80
CA GLY A 37 17.24 -3.29 4.69
C GLY A 37 16.20 -4.36 4.99
N GLN A 38 15.44 -4.21 6.07
CA GLN A 38 14.41 -5.17 6.46
C GLN A 38 13.02 -4.70 6.02
N LEU A 39 12.16 -5.63 5.63
CA LEU A 39 10.77 -5.34 5.36
C LEU A 39 10.01 -5.01 6.65
N GLN A 40 9.26 -3.93 6.62
CA GLN A 40 8.33 -3.55 7.68
C GLN A 40 7.03 -3.08 7.08
N ARG A 41 5.95 -3.26 7.82
CA ARG A 41 4.64 -2.77 7.39
C ARG A 41 4.62 -1.25 7.39
N PHE A 42 4.13 -0.67 6.30
CA PHE A 42 3.96 0.78 6.20
C PHE A 42 2.81 1.24 7.10
N SER A 43 3.04 2.31 7.82
CA SER A 43 2.01 3.07 8.54
C SER A 43 2.34 4.55 8.47
N LEU A 44 1.32 5.40 8.49
CA LEU A 44 1.51 6.83 8.38
C LEU A 44 2.07 7.41 9.68
N ASN A 45 3.17 8.15 9.57
CA ASN A 45 3.64 8.99 10.65
C ASN A 45 2.78 10.27 10.75
N ARG A 46 3.03 11.09 11.77
CA ARG A 46 2.24 12.30 12.03
C ARG A 46 2.24 13.28 10.84
N ALA A 47 3.38 13.47 10.19
CA ALA A 47 3.50 14.38 9.05
C ALA A 47 2.74 13.84 7.82
N GLN A 48 2.86 12.57 7.53
CA GLN A 48 2.18 11.90 6.44
C GLN A 48 0.65 11.90 6.65
N ARG A 49 0.19 11.61 7.88
CA ARG A 49 -1.23 11.66 8.22
C ARG A 49 -1.81 13.05 8.04
N ARG A 50 -1.11 14.08 8.50
CA ARG A 50 -1.52 15.47 8.34
C ARG A 50 -1.60 15.88 6.87
N LEU A 51 -0.68 15.41 6.05
CA LEU A 51 -0.72 15.61 4.60
C LEU A 51 -1.93 14.89 3.99
N HIS A 52 -2.14 13.63 4.35
CA HIS A 52 -3.26 12.83 3.85
C HIS A 52 -4.63 13.46 4.11
N GLU A 53 -4.84 14.03 5.30
CA GLU A 53 -6.06 14.73 5.69
C GLU A 53 -6.32 16.02 4.86
N ARG A 54 -5.26 16.58 4.27
CA ARG A 54 -5.31 17.86 3.54
C ARG A 54 -5.09 17.74 2.05
N LEU A 55 -5.00 16.53 1.52
CA LEU A 55 -4.81 16.32 0.09
C LEU A 55 -5.92 16.95 -0.74
N TRP A 56 -5.49 17.61 -1.82
CA TRP A 56 -6.35 18.17 -2.84
C TRP A 56 -5.89 17.67 -4.21
N TYR A 57 -6.54 18.07 -5.28
CA TYR A 57 -6.16 17.69 -6.65
C TYR A 57 -4.75 18.20 -7.06
N ARG A 58 -4.30 19.27 -6.44
CA ARG A 58 -2.96 19.85 -6.64
C ARG A 58 -2.37 20.24 -5.30
N ASN A 59 -1.16 19.75 -5.02
CA ASN A 59 -0.50 19.99 -3.74
C ASN A 59 0.96 20.42 -3.97
N ASP A 60 1.36 21.52 -3.36
CA ASP A 60 2.74 21.95 -3.26
C ASP A 60 3.23 21.70 -1.85
N ILE A 61 4.25 20.85 -1.70
CA ILE A 61 4.71 20.38 -0.39
C ILE A 61 6.10 20.96 -0.11
N LEU A 62 6.14 21.94 0.79
CA LEU A 62 7.39 22.47 1.34
C LEU A 62 7.69 21.72 2.64
N LYS A 63 8.82 21.01 2.68
CA LYS A 63 9.15 20.12 3.80
C LYS A 63 10.65 20.13 4.12
N ALA A 64 10.99 19.84 5.38
CA ALA A 64 12.32 19.43 5.76
C ALA A 64 12.67 18.03 5.19
N ARG A 65 13.94 17.70 5.13
CA ARG A 65 14.41 16.38 4.72
C ARG A 65 13.95 15.31 5.70
N GLN A 66 13.79 14.07 5.20
CA GLN A 66 13.56 12.85 6.00
C GLN A 66 12.23 12.77 6.78
N LEU A 67 11.18 13.45 6.31
CA LEU A 67 9.83 13.29 6.87
C LEU A 67 9.06 12.09 6.29
N GLY A 68 9.68 11.33 5.38
CA GLY A 68 9.03 10.19 4.76
C GLY A 68 7.94 10.53 3.75
N ILE A 69 7.84 11.76 3.31
CA ILE A 69 6.79 12.21 2.37
C ILE A 69 6.92 11.50 1.02
N SER A 70 8.14 11.29 0.52
CA SER A 70 8.35 10.56 -0.75
C SER A 70 7.86 9.12 -0.66
N THR A 71 8.06 8.44 0.46
CA THR A 71 7.55 7.09 0.71
C THR A 71 6.03 7.09 0.77
N TYR A 72 5.43 8.04 1.47
CA TYR A 72 3.98 8.20 1.52
C TYR A 72 3.38 8.39 0.12
N VAL A 73 3.96 9.30 -0.68
CA VAL A 73 3.48 9.55 -2.05
C VAL A 73 3.63 8.31 -2.93
N ALA A 74 4.73 7.57 -2.80
CA ALA A 74 4.91 6.30 -3.51
C ALA A 74 3.82 5.28 -3.16
N MET A 75 3.51 5.11 -1.87
CA MET A 75 2.43 4.21 -1.44
C MET A 75 1.05 4.70 -1.88
N LEU A 76 0.81 6.01 -1.83
CA LEU A 76 -0.43 6.60 -2.34
C LEU A 76 -0.61 6.36 -3.84
N MET A 77 0.44 6.52 -4.65
CA MET A 77 0.40 6.26 -6.09
C MET A 77 0.11 4.79 -6.38
N LEU A 78 0.74 3.87 -5.66
CA LEU A 78 0.47 2.45 -5.77
C LEU A 78 -0.99 2.14 -5.43
N ASP A 79 -1.49 2.64 -4.31
CA ASP A 79 -2.87 2.45 -3.86
C ASP A 79 -3.89 2.97 -4.88
N MET A 80 -3.68 4.18 -5.39
CA MET A 80 -4.56 4.75 -6.40
C MET A 80 -4.54 3.95 -7.71
N SER A 81 -3.37 3.44 -8.12
CA SER A 81 -3.25 2.62 -9.33
C SER A 81 -3.89 1.24 -9.18
N LEU A 82 -3.88 0.67 -7.97
CA LEU A 82 -4.48 -0.64 -7.69
C LEU A 82 -6.02 -0.58 -7.57
N PHE A 83 -6.55 0.47 -6.96
CA PHE A 83 -7.95 0.54 -6.56
C PHE A 83 -8.80 1.53 -7.37
N ARG A 84 -8.23 2.19 -8.38
CA ARG A 84 -8.97 3.05 -9.33
C ARG A 84 -8.80 2.52 -10.74
N SER A 85 -9.91 2.35 -11.44
CA SER A 85 -9.91 1.91 -12.83
C SER A 85 -9.26 2.98 -13.74
N ASN A 86 -8.43 2.54 -14.68
CA ASN A 86 -7.78 3.39 -15.67
C ASN A 86 -6.98 4.57 -15.08
N PHE A 87 -6.41 4.38 -13.91
CA PHE A 87 -5.61 5.40 -13.24
C PHE A 87 -4.13 5.17 -13.48
N HIS A 88 -3.46 6.15 -14.04
CA HIS A 88 -2.02 6.12 -14.32
C HIS A 88 -1.29 7.17 -13.51
N CYS A 89 -0.18 6.80 -12.90
CA CYS A 89 0.70 7.68 -12.16
C CYS A 89 2.02 7.88 -12.88
N GLY A 90 2.59 9.06 -12.78
CA GLY A 90 3.91 9.35 -13.33
C GLY A 90 4.80 10.06 -12.31
N ILE A 91 6.10 9.80 -12.38
CA ILE A 91 7.12 10.43 -11.54
C ILE A 91 8.08 11.21 -12.43
N ILE A 92 8.24 12.49 -12.12
CA ILE A 92 9.26 13.34 -12.74
C ILE A 92 10.26 13.71 -11.66
N ASP A 93 11.52 13.44 -11.90
CA ASP A 93 12.61 13.73 -10.97
C ASP A 93 13.78 14.41 -11.67
N LYS A 94 14.76 14.87 -10.89
CA LYS A 94 15.96 15.55 -11.42
C LYS A 94 16.80 14.64 -12.30
N THR A 95 16.92 13.38 -11.95
CA THR A 95 17.68 12.38 -12.70
C THR A 95 16.86 11.10 -12.88
N LEU A 96 17.23 10.33 -13.90
CA LEU A 96 16.62 9.01 -14.11
C LEU A 96 16.87 8.05 -12.94
N VAL A 97 18.04 8.14 -12.33
CA VAL A 97 18.42 7.30 -11.18
C VAL A 97 17.52 7.58 -9.98
N ASP A 98 17.24 8.86 -9.68
CA ASP A 98 16.35 9.23 -8.57
C ASP A 98 14.91 8.78 -8.84
N GLY A 99 14.41 8.98 -10.05
CA GLY A 99 13.09 8.50 -10.46
C GLY A 99 12.96 6.98 -10.38
N THR A 100 13.96 6.25 -10.87
CA THR A 100 14.00 4.77 -10.81
C THR A 100 14.01 4.27 -9.37
N GLY A 101 14.72 4.93 -8.47
CA GLY A 101 14.72 4.59 -7.04
C GLY A 101 13.35 4.72 -6.39
N LYS A 102 12.56 5.71 -6.77
CA LYS A 102 11.17 5.88 -6.30
C LYS A 102 10.25 4.81 -6.85
N ILE A 103 10.37 4.46 -8.12
CA ILE A 103 9.63 3.34 -8.73
C ILE A 103 10.00 2.02 -8.06
N GLY A 104 11.26 1.80 -7.70
CA GLY A 104 11.71 0.61 -6.98
C GLY A 104 10.99 0.38 -5.65
N LYS A 105 10.66 1.44 -4.91
CA LYS A 105 9.85 1.36 -3.69
C LYS A 105 8.42 0.89 -3.97
N ILE A 106 7.84 1.37 -5.05
CA ILE A 106 6.49 0.98 -5.49
C ILE A 106 6.48 -0.50 -5.91
N GLU A 107 7.45 -0.92 -6.69
CA GLU A 107 7.59 -2.33 -7.11
C GLU A 107 7.77 -3.26 -5.93
N LEU A 108 8.59 -2.90 -4.95
CA LEU A 108 8.80 -3.68 -3.74
C LEU A 108 7.50 -3.83 -2.95
N ALA A 109 6.76 -2.74 -2.75
CA ALA A 109 5.48 -2.77 -2.05
C ALA A 109 4.45 -3.62 -2.79
N TYR A 110 4.38 -3.56 -4.10
CA TYR A 110 3.51 -4.39 -4.91
C TYR A 110 3.86 -5.88 -4.79
N ARG A 111 5.13 -6.24 -4.91
CA ARG A 111 5.60 -7.62 -4.78
C ARG A 111 5.35 -8.19 -3.38
N SER A 112 5.38 -7.34 -2.36
CA SER A 112 5.26 -7.73 -0.95
C SER A 112 3.81 -7.72 -0.45
N LEU A 113 2.81 -7.53 -1.31
CA LEU A 113 1.39 -7.57 -0.91
C LEU A 113 1.00 -8.90 -0.26
N ASP A 114 1.57 -10.01 -0.72
CA ASP A 114 1.34 -11.36 -0.20
C ASP A 114 2.49 -11.88 0.70
N TYR A 115 3.34 -10.98 1.18
CA TYR A 115 4.45 -11.34 2.05
C TYR A 115 3.96 -11.82 3.42
N VAL A 116 4.56 -12.90 3.89
CA VAL A 116 4.32 -13.47 5.22
C VAL A 116 5.62 -13.40 6.00
N PRO A 117 5.67 -12.68 7.14
CA PRO A 117 6.87 -12.62 7.99
C PRO A 117 7.18 -13.98 8.64
N ASP A 118 8.39 -14.12 9.19
CA ASP A 118 8.86 -15.39 9.79
C ASP A 118 8.04 -15.83 11.00
N ASP A 119 7.51 -14.87 11.78
CA ASP A 119 6.63 -15.12 12.93
C ASP A 119 5.29 -14.37 12.71
N PRO A 120 4.42 -14.90 11.83
CA PRO A 120 3.22 -14.19 11.44
C PRO A 120 2.13 -14.26 12.51
N THR A 121 1.40 -13.15 12.68
CA THR A 121 0.14 -13.12 13.41
C THR A 121 -1.00 -13.62 12.51
N GLU A 122 -2.17 -13.90 13.10
CA GLU A 122 -3.37 -14.23 12.32
C GLU A 122 -3.76 -13.10 11.35
N GLU A 123 -3.56 -11.85 11.78
CA GLU A 123 -3.78 -10.69 10.94
C GLU A 123 -2.81 -10.66 9.75
N ASP A 124 -1.53 -10.95 9.96
CA ASP A 124 -0.54 -11.00 8.88
C ASP A 124 -0.90 -12.06 7.83
N LEU A 125 -1.36 -13.22 8.26
CA LEU A 125 -1.81 -14.29 7.36
C LEU A 125 -3.06 -13.86 6.56
N ALA A 126 -4.02 -13.24 7.21
CA ALA A 126 -5.24 -12.75 6.54
C ALA A 126 -4.92 -11.65 5.53
N LEU A 127 -4.03 -10.72 5.86
CA LEU A 127 -3.60 -9.64 4.96
C LEU A 127 -2.77 -10.17 3.79
N ALA A 128 -1.94 -11.18 4.01
CA ALA A 128 -1.18 -11.84 2.94
C ALA A 128 -2.11 -12.53 1.94
N GLU A 129 -3.14 -13.21 2.42
CA GLU A 129 -4.17 -13.83 1.57
C GLU A 129 -4.92 -12.76 0.76
N LEU A 130 -5.32 -11.67 1.40
CA LEU A 130 -5.94 -10.53 0.72
C LEU A 130 -5.02 -9.93 -0.35
N GLY A 131 -3.74 -9.76 -0.05
CA GLY A 131 -2.73 -9.29 -1.00
C GLY A 131 -2.60 -10.22 -2.21
N ARG A 132 -2.64 -11.52 -2.00
CA ARG A 132 -2.63 -12.51 -3.08
C ARG A 132 -3.86 -12.39 -3.98
N LEU A 133 -5.03 -12.19 -3.40
CA LEU A 133 -6.28 -11.98 -4.16
C LEU A 133 -6.20 -10.68 -4.99
N ILE A 134 -5.70 -9.59 -4.44
CA ILE A 134 -5.51 -8.32 -5.15
C ILE A 134 -4.57 -8.53 -6.35
N LYS A 135 -3.44 -9.20 -6.18
CA LYS A 135 -2.49 -9.50 -7.26
C LYS A 135 -3.11 -10.39 -8.34
N GLY A 136 -3.92 -11.37 -7.95
CA GLY A 136 -4.63 -12.25 -8.87
C GLY A 136 -5.63 -11.52 -9.75
N GLU A 137 -6.40 -10.60 -9.20
CA GLU A 137 -7.35 -9.76 -9.93
C GLU A 137 -6.68 -8.89 -11.00
N ILE A 138 -5.49 -8.36 -10.70
CA ILE A 138 -4.74 -7.49 -11.62
C ILE A 138 -4.07 -8.29 -12.73
N GLN A 139 -3.64 -9.51 -12.46
CA GLN A 139 -2.98 -10.40 -13.43
C GLN A 139 -3.97 -11.16 -14.32
N ALA A 140 -5.21 -11.21 -13.91
CA ALA A 140 -6.28 -11.78 -14.71
C ALA A 140 -6.76 -10.80 -15.78
#